data_8bc5c29f66fef7140630bd7fc5b334dc
#
_entry.id   8bc5c29f66fef7140630bd7fc5b334dc
#
_cell.length_a   1.000
_cell.length_b   1.000
_cell.length_c   1.000
_cell.angle_alpha   90.00
_cell.angle_beta   90.00
_cell.angle_gamma   90.00
#
_symmetry.space_group_name_H-M   'P 1'
#
loop_
_entity.id
_entity.type
_entity.pdbx_description
1 polymer ?
#
loop_
_entity_poly.entity_id
_entity_poly.type
_entity_poly.pdbx_seq_one_letter_code
_entity_poly.pdbx_strand_id
1 'polypeptide(L)'
;MNFYLSSSCYCRSTLTDVLQATLQHSISTNSSHAGWVKMMADFCYARNHYSAALKHYLTAILMSTDYFVQPPPRTLGGDPMYKRMAHCCTKLQCHTQAALLCQLMEEPDYSAAFKSLNERQSQDSCDSLYEHICDVTLLEFLVSLHARRGDLDSKQKALRCLGQLELNPNNNEEIQREAAAVRRGAFLRIMAKQYL
;
A
#
# COMPACT_ATOMS: atom_id res chain seq x y z
N MET A 1 38.44 32.27 0.30
CA MET A 1 38.91 30.88 0.17
C MET A 1 37.69 30.03 -0.13
N ASN A 2 37.38 29.80 -1.41
CA ASN A 2 36.16 29.07 -1.83
C ASN A 2 36.47 27.57 -1.80
N PHE A 3 35.90 26.86 -0.83
CA PHE A 3 35.89 25.42 -0.85
C PHE A 3 34.82 24.93 -1.84
N TYR A 4 35.21 24.74 -3.08
CA TYR A 4 34.43 23.91 -4.00
C TYR A 4 34.54 22.45 -3.52
N LEU A 5 33.54 21.99 -2.76
CA LEU A 5 33.37 20.57 -2.51
C LEU A 5 33.02 19.90 -3.85
N SER A 6 34.03 19.33 -4.47
CA SER A 6 33.89 18.52 -5.67
C SER A 6 32.95 17.34 -5.35
N SER A 7 31.78 17.34 -5.98
CA SER A 7 30.75 16.26 -5.85
C SER A 7 31.20 14.91 -6.42
N SER A 8 32.47 14.79 -6.84
CA SER A 8 33.03 13.62 -7.51
C SER A 8 33.81 12.64 -6.59
N CYS A 9 33.91 12.93 -5.28
CA CYS A 9 34.73 12.12 -4.38
C CYS A 9 34.06 10.82 -3.85
N TYR A 10 32.76 10.60 -4.06
CA TYR A 10 32.07 9.45 -3.49
C TYR A 10 31.60 8.48 -4.56
N CYS A 11 32.09 7.25 -4.51
CA CYS A 11 31.57 6.18 -5.35
C CYS A 11 30.16 5.79 -4.86
N ARG A 12 29.12 6.11 -5.66
CA ARG A 12 27.74 5.85 -5.31
C ARG A 12 27.46 4.38 -5.03
N SER A 13 28.10 3.46 -5.75
CA SER A 13 27.96 2.03 -5.50
C SER A 13 28.48 1.64 -4.13
N THR A 14 29.67 2.07 -3.76
CA THR A 14 30.27 1.79 -2.45
C THR A 14 29.41 2.30 -1.31
N LEU A 15 28.88 3.53 -1.40
CA LEU A 15 27.98 4.09 -0.40
C LEU A 15 26.69 3.25 -0.29
N THR A 16 26.18 2.80 -1.42
CA THR A 16 24.96 1.96 -1.46
C THR A 16 25.21 0.62 -0.78
N ASP A 17 26.36 -0.02 -1.04
CA ASP A 17 26.73 -1.31 -0.47
C ASP A 17 26.94 -1.21 1.05
N VAL A 18 27.62 -0.14 1.50
CA VAL A 18 27.78 0.15 2.94
C VAL A 18 26.44 0.39 3.61
N LEU A 19 25.55 1.18 3.02
CA LEU A 19 24.22 1.42 3.57
C LEU A 19 23.42 0.11 3.68
N GLN A 20 23.45 -0.73 2.64
CA GLN A 20 22.77 -2.02 2.66
C GLN A 20 23.31 -2.91 3.78
N ALA A 21 24.63 -3.05 3.88
CA ALA A 21 25.28 -3.85 4.92
C ALA A 21 24.94 -3.36 6.32
N THR A 22 24.95 -2.02 6.52
CA THR A 22 24.58 -1.41 7.79
C THR A 22 23.13 -1.69 8.18
N LEU A 23 22.19 -1.54 7.25
CA LEU A 23 20.78 -1.84 7.48
C LEU A 23 20.56 -3.32 7.80
N GLN A 24 21.21 -4.22 7.05
CA GLN A 24 21.14 -5.66 7.29
C GLN A 24 21.69 -6.03 8.68
N HIS A 25 22.82 -5.46 9.06
CA HIS A 25 23.40 -5.65 10.39
C HIS A 25 22.48 -5.12 11.49
N SER A 26 21.92 -3.92 11.31
CA SER A 26 20.98 -3.33 12.29
C SER A 26 19.76 -4.23 12.49
N ILE A 27 19.15 -4.72 11.40
CA ILE A 27 17.99 -5.62 11.46
C ILE A 27 18.35 -6.96 12.09
N SER A 28 19.56 -7.51 11.83
CA SER A 28 20.00 -8.75 12.46
C SER A 28 20.25 -8.59 13.97
N THR A 29 20.69 -7.40 14.41
CA THR A 29 20.93 -7.10 15.82
C THR A 29 19.61 -6.89 16.57
N ASN A 30 18.65 -6.21 15.97
CA ASN A 30 17.32 -5.99 16.53
C ASN A 30 16.25 -6.17 15.46
N SER A 31 15.81 -7.40 15.30
CA SER A 31 14.83 -7.79 14.27
C SER A 31 13.43 -7.23 14.54
N SER A 32 13.14 -6.73 15.74
CA SER A 32 11.84 -6.17 16.11
C SER A 32 11.73 -4.66 15.87
N HIS A 33 12.77 -4.00 15.35
CA HIS A 33 12.75 -2.56 15.12
C HIS A 33 12.12 -2.20 13.76
N ALA A 34 10.81 -1.96 13.75
CA ALA A 34 10.02 -1.67 12.54
C ALA A 34 10.59 -0.50 11.69
N GLY A 35 11.17 0.52 12.33
CA GLY A 35 11.81 1.66 11.64
C GLY A 35 12.98 1.25 10.75
N TRP A 36 13.84 0.33 11.18
CA TRP A 36 14.95 -0.15 10.36
C TRP A 36 14.48 -1.02 9.20
N VAL A 37 13.46 -1.84 9.43
CA VAL A 37 12.83 -2.63 8.37
C VAL A 37 12.18 -1.70 7.32
N LYS A 38 11.53 -0.63 7.76
CA LYS A 38 10.99 0.41 6.86
C LYS A 38 12.10 1.13 6.08
N MET A 39 13.24 1.44 6.70
CA MET A 39 14.39 2.03 5.99
C MET A 39 14.95 1.07 4.92
N MET A 40 14.99 -0.25 5.21
CA MET A 40 15.34 -1.25 4.20
C MET A 40 14.32 -1.28 3.05
N ALA A 41 13.03 -1.12 3.34
CA ALA A 41 12.00 -1.00 2.30
C ALA A 41 12.25 0.22 1.39
N ASP A 42 12.53 1.38 1.99
CA ASP A 42 12.87 2.61 1.25
C ASP A 42 14.13 2.43 0.39
N PHE A 43 15.12 1.73 0.91
CA PHE A 43 16.34 1.38 0.18
C PHE A 43 16.03 0.48 -1.03
N CYS A 44 15.25 -0.59 -0.84
CA CYS A 44 14.82 -1.48 -1.92
C CYS A 44 14.00 -0.72 -2.97
N TYR A 45 13.09 0.16 -2.53
CA TYR A 45 12.30 1.02 -3.41
C TYR A 45 13.19 1.92 -4.28
N ALA A 46 14.16 2.60 -3.68
CA ALA A 46 15.11 3.46 -4.40
C ALA A 46 15.97 2.71 -5.43
N ARG A 47 16.14 1.40 -5.24
CA ARG A 47 16.83 0.49 -6.16
C ARG A 47 15.89 -0.19 -7.18
N ASN A 48 14.64 0.18 -7.22
CA ASN A 48 13.60 -0.43 -8.07
C ASN A 48 13.34 -1.93 -7.77
N HIS A 49 13.72 -2.41 -6.59
CA HIS A 49 13.42 -3.76 -6.14
C HIS A 49 12.03 -3.78 -5.49
N TYR A 50 10.98 -3.62 -6.30
CA TYR A 50 9.62 -3.33 -5.84
C TYR A 50 9.00 -4.45 -4.99
N SER A 51 9.20 -5.71 -5.35
CA SER A 51 8.72 -6.85 -4.56
C SER A 51 9.39 -6.91 -3.18
N ALA A 52 10.72 -6.73 -3.12
CA ALA A 52 11.44 -6.68 -1.86
C ALA A 52 11.03 -5.46 -1.02
N ALA A 53 10.78 -4.32 -1.66
CA ALA A 53 10.28 -3.13 -0.96
C ALA A 53 8.92 -3.39 -0.32
N LEU A 54 7.96 -3.98 -1.04
CA LEU A 54 6.65 -4.36 -0.49
C LEU A 54 6.78 -5.33 0.68
N LYS A 55 7.62 -6.36 0.54
CA LYS A 55 7.92 -7.30 1.62
C LYS A 55 8.33 -6.55 2.89
N HIS A 56 9.33 -5.68 2.80
CA HIS A 56 9.82 -4.95 3.97
C HIS A 56 8.82 -3.92 4.52
N TYR A 57 8.04 -3.22 3.66
CA TYR A 57 6.97 -2.34 4.14
C TYR A 57 5.91 -3.12 4.92
N LEU A 58 5.43 -4.25 4.37
CA LEU A 58 4.44 -5.09 5.04
C LEU A 58 4.99 -5.69 6.34
N THR A 59 6.26 -6.11 6.37
CA THR A 59 6.91 -6.57 7.60
C THR A 59 6.95 -5.46 8.65
N ALA A 60 7.30 -4.24 8.27
CA ALA A 60 7.35 -3.11 9.21
C ALA A 60 5.95 -2.76 9.75
N ILE A 61 4.91 -2.79 8.91
CA ILE A 61 3.53 -2.60 9.34
C ILE A 61 3.10 -3.74 10.27
N LEU A 62 3.34 -5.00 9.88
CA LEU A 62 3.00 -6.18 10.68
C LEU A 62 3.54 -6.08 12.10
N MET A 63 4.81 -5.70 12.23
CA MET A 63 5.50 -5.57 13.53
C MET A 63 4.97 -4.43 14.40
N SER A 64 4.44 -3.38 13.79
CA SER A 64 3.99 -2.17 14.48
C SER A 64 2.49 -2.12 14.77
N THR A 65 1.72 -3.09 14.28
CA THR A 65 0.24 -3.04 14.28
C THR A 65 -0.42 -4.25 14.92
N ASP A 66 0.33 -5.05 15.67
CA ASP A 66 -0.18 -6.31 16.22
C ASP A 66 -0.93 -7.13 15.15
N TYR A 67 -0.18 -7.56 14.13
CA TYR A 67 -0.71 -8.35 13.01
C TYR A 67 -1.87 -7.68 12.24
N PHE A 68 -1.72 -6.39 11.98
CA PHE A 68 -2.71 -5.55 11.26
C PHE A 68 -4.04 -5.34 11.99
N VAL A 69 -4.07 -5.51 13.30
CA VAL A 69 -5.25 -5.23 14.13
C VAL A 69 -5.36 -3.73 14.41
N GLN A 70 -4.22 -3.09 14.71
CA GLN A 70 -4.17 -1.67 14.99
C GLN A 70 -3.76 -0.87 13.75
N PRO A 71 -4.14 0.41 13.64
CA PRO A 71 -3.64 1.27 12.57
C PRO A 71 -2.13 1.48 12.73
N PRO A 72 -1.37 1.56 11.62
CA PRO A 72 0.06 1.84 11.69
C PRO A 72 0.33 3.18 12.35
N PRO A 73 1.33 3.27 13.23
CA PRO A 73 1.68 4.52 13.86
C PRO A 73 2.19 5.53 12.81
N ARG A 74 1.85 6.81 12.97
CA ARG A 74 2.28 7.89 12.06
C ARG A 74 3.80 7.95 11.90
N THR A 75 4.54 7.58 12.93
CA THR A 75 6.01 7.51 12.94
C THR A 75 6.58 6.53 11.93
N LEU A 76 5.80 5.54 11.48
CA LEU A 76 6.24 4.58 10.47
C LEU A 76 6.24 5.16 9.04
N GLY A 77 5.56 6.29 8.78
CA GLY A 77 5.68 6.99 7.51
C GLY A 77 4.38 7.47 6.87
N GLY A 78 3.19 7.12 7.39
CA GLY A 78 1.90 7.64 6.90
C GLY A 78 1.71 7.54 5.38
N ASP A 79 1.10 8.56 4.79
CA ASP A 79 0.79 8.63 3.35
C ASP A 79 1.99 8.42 2.41
N PRO A 80 3.20 8.97 2.68
CA PRO A 80 4.36 8.71 1.81
C PRO A 80 4.72 7.23 1.69
N MET A 81 4.53 6.44 2.76
CA MET A 81 4.76 5.00 2.72
C MET A 81 3.73 4.30 1.83
N TYR A 82 2.44 4.60 2.00
CA TYR A 82 1.38 4.02 1.17
C TYR A 82 1.51 4.42 -0.31
N LYS A 83 1.93 5.65 -0.61
CA LYS A 83 2.23 6.10 -1.99
C LYS A 83 3.35 5.26 -2.62
N ARG A 84 4.42 4.97 -1.88
CA ARG A 84 5.51 4.11 -2.37
C ARG A 84 5.04 2.66 -2.56
N MET A 85 4.25 2.12 -1.62
CA MET A 85 3.66 0.79 -1.75
C MET A 85 2.75 0.70 -2.98
N ALA A 86 1.86 1.67 -3.20
CA ALA A 86 0.99 1.74 -4.37
C ALA A 86 1.81 1.82 -5.67
N HIS A 87 2.89 2.61 -5.68
CA HIS A 87 3.81 2.66 -6.82
C HIS A 87 4.49 1.30 -7.07
N CYS A 88 4.92 0.60 -6.01
CA CYS A 88 5.47 -0.76 -6.15
C CYS A 88 4.45 -1.71 -6.79
N CYS A 89 3.20 -1.71 -6.31
CA CYS A 89 2.12 -2.52 -6.87
C CYS A 89 1.89 -2.18 -8.36
N THR A 90 1.86 -0.89 -8.72
CA THR A 90 1.73 -0.46 -10.12
C THR A 90 2.88 -1.00 -10.98
N LYS A 91 4.12 -0.98 -10.48
CA LYS A 91 5.28 -1.53 -11.20
C LYS A 91 5.25 -3.05 -11.34
N LEU A 92 4.61 -3.73 -10.41
CA LEU A 92 4.37 -5.18 -10.44
C LEU A 92 3.07 -5.55 -11.19
N GLN A 93 2.40 -4.57 -11.82
CA GLN A 93 1.13 -4.74 -12.53
C GLN A 93 -0.03 -5.23 -11.64
N CYS A 94 0.06 -5.01 -10.32
CA CYS A 94 -0.99 -5.29 -9.35
C CYS A 94 -1.82 -4.01 -9.11
N HIS A 95 -2.62 -3.65 -10.11
CA HIS A 95 -3.28 -2.34 -10.16
C HIS A 95 -4.46 -2.23 -9.18
N THR A 96 -5.15 -3.34 -8.88
CA THR A 96 -6.23 -3.36 -7.89
C THR A 96 -5.66 -3.10 -6.49
N GLN A 97 -4.57 -3.77 -6.12
CA GLN A 97 -3.89 -3.52 -4.85
C GLN A 97 -3.36 -2.08 -4.75
N ALA A 98 -2.82 -1.54 -5.86
CA ALA A 98 -2.38 -0.15 -5.89
C ALA A 98 -3.52 0.82 -5.57
N ALA A 99 -4.70 0.60 -6.14
CA ALA A 99 -5.88 1.43 -5.86
C ALA A 99 -6.36 1.29 -4.41
N LEU A 100 -6.36 0.06 -3.86
CA LEU A 100 -6.74 -0.16 -2.47
C LEU A 100 -5.75 0.46 -1.47
N LEU A 101 -4.49 0.55 -1.81
CA LEU A 101 -3.51 1.26 -0.97
C LEU A 101 -3.78 2.77 -0.94
N CYS A 102 -4.32 3.35 -2.02
CA CYS A 102 -4.63 4.78 -2.06
C CYS A 102 -5.74 5.18 -1.09
N GLN A 103 -6.70 4.29 -0.77
CA GLN A 103 -7.74 4.56 0.23
C GLN A 103 -7.22 4.53 1.67
N LEU A 104 -6.04 3.95 1.92
CA LEU A 104 -5.48 3.82 3.27
C LEU A 104 -4.75 5.09 3.75
N MET A 105 -4.62 6.08 2.89
CA MET A 105 -4.02 7.38 3.19
C MET A 105 -4.98 8.22 4.04
N GLU A 106 -4.47 9.18 4.81
CA GLU A 106 -5.29 10.16 5.54
C GLU A 106 -6.12 10.99 4.54
N GLU A 107 -5.47 11.39 3.42
CA GLU A 107 -6.16 11.98 2.27
C GLU A 107 -6.08 10.99 1.09
N PRO A 108 -7.19 10.28 0.75
CA PRO A 108 -7.20 9.30 -0.31
C PRO A 108 -6.78 9.89 -1.67
N ASP A 109 -5.82 9.25 -2.34
CA ASP A 109 -5.40 9.66 -3.68
C ASP A 109 -6.31 9.04 -4.75
N TYR A 110 -7.48 9.65 -4.94
CA TYR A 110 -8.46 9.19 -5.93
C TYR A 110 -7.91 9.21 -7.36
N SER A 111 -7.05 10.17 -7.69
CA SER A 111 -6.48 10.26 -9.04
C SER A 111 -5.63 9.04 -9.36
N ALA A 112 -4.74 8.67 -8.46
CA ALA A 112 -3.90 7.48 -8.60
C ALA A 112 -4.74 6.19 -8.56
N ALA A 113 -5.74 6.12 -7.67
CA ALA A 113 -6.63 4.97 -7.54
C ALA A 113 -7.45 4.74 -8.81
N PHE A 114 -8.11 5.75 -9.35
CA PHE A 114 -8.91 5.64 -10.58
C PHE A 114 -8.06 5.30 -11.80
N LYS A 115 -6.86 5.88 -11.89
CA LYS A 115 -5.92 5.52 -12.94
C LYS A 115 -5.54 4.04 -12.87
N SER A 116 -5.25 3.53 -11.69
CA SER A 116 -4.91 2.12 -11.47
C SER A 116 -6.09 1.20 -11.84
N LEU A 117 -7.31 1.50 -11.39
CA LEU A 117 -8.51 0.70 -11.70
C LEU A 117 -8.88 0.73 -13.19
N ASN A 118 -8.51 1.77 -13.93
CA ASN A 118 -8.73 1.84 -15.37
C ASN A 118 -7.79 0.93 -16.17
N GLU A 119 -6.68 0.46 -15.60
CA GLU A 119 -5.77 -0.45 -16.30
C GLU A 119 -6.49 -1.78 -16.61
N ARG A 120 -6.34 -2.22 -17.86
CA ARG A 120 -6.99 -3.46 -18.32
C ARG A 120 -6.13 -4.70 -18.05
N GLN A 121 -4.81 -4.52 -18.06
CA GLN A 121 -3.85 -5.58 -17.82
C GLN A 121 -3.40 -5.53 -16.37
N SER A 122 -4.17 -6.13 -15.47
CA SER A 122 -3.83 -6.24 -14.07
C SER A 122 -3.64 -7.71 -13.69
N GLN A 123 -2.53 -8.04 -13.04
CA GLN A 123 -2.25 -9.40 -12.58
C GLN A 123 -3.09 -9.79 -11.37
N ASP A 124 -3.65 -8.79 -10.68
CA ASP A 124 -4.48 -8.92 -9.50
C ASP A 124 -5.95 -8.55 -9.75
N SER A 125 -6.44 -8.68 -11.00
CA SER A 125 -7.84 -8.48 -11.35
C SER A 125 -8.74 -9.51 -10.67
N CYS A 126 -8.88 -9.39 -9.37
CA CYS A 126 -9.68 -10.30 -8.55
C CYS A 126 -10.79 -9.52 -7.85
N ASP A 127 -12.04 -9.83 -8.19
CA ASP A 127 -13.23 -9.21 -7.59
C ASP A 127 -13.36 -9.46 -6.07
N SER A 128 -12.66 -10.47 -5.54
CA SER A 128 -12.62 -10.72 -4.09
C SER A 128 -11.94 -9.57 -3.32
N LEU A 129 -11.12 -8.77 -3.99
CA LEU A 129 -10.52 -7.57 -3.38
C LEU A 129 -11.52 -6.44 -3.13
N TYR A 130 -12.69 -6.45 -3.82
CA TYR A 130 -13.70 -5.39 -3.66
C TYR A 130 -14.31 -5.37 -2.25
N GLU A 131 -14.36 -6.51 -1.57
CA GLU A 131 -14.84 -6.62 -0.20
C GLU A 131 -13.97 -5.86 0.82
N HIS A 132 -12.75 -5.48 0.42
CA HIS A 132 -11.81 -4.74 1.24
C HIS A 132 -11.80 -3.23 0.95
N ILE A 133 -12.64 -2.78 0.01
CA ILE A 133 -12.82 -1.36 -0.25
C ILE A 133 -13.74 -0.80 0.83
N CYS A 134 -13.26 0.21 1.55
CA CYS A 134 -14.02 0.94 2.55
C CYS A 134 -14.46 2.33 2.05
N ASP A 135 -13.94 2.77 0.92
CA ASP A 135 -14.25 4.05 0.32
C ASP A 135 -15.39 3.90 -0.71
N VAL A 136 -16.52 4.56 -0.43
CA VAL A 136 -17.72 4.53 -1.28
C VAL A 136 -17.43 5.08 -2.67
N THR A 137 -16.60 6.11 -2.78
CA THR A 137 -16.24 6.76 -4.05
C THR A 137 -15.52 5.79 -4.98
N LEU A 138 -14.65 4.93 -4.43
CA LEU A 138 -13.97 3.88 -5.21
C LEU A 138 -14.95 2.81 -5.69
N LEU A 139 -15.91 2.42 -4.86
CA LEU A 139 -16.94 1.43 -5.25
C LEU A 139 -17.86 1.99 -6.33
N GLU A 140 -18.31 3.24 -6.22
CA GLU A 140 -19.11 3.92 -7.25
C GLU A 140 -18.35 4.03 -8.58
N PHE A 141 -17.06 4.34 -8.50
CA PHE A 141 -16.20 4.35 -9.68
C PHE A 141 -16.12 2.97 -10.33
N LEU A 142 -15.95 1.88 -9.57
CA LEU A 142 -15.93 0.50 -10.08
C LEU A 142 -17.26 0.13 -10.74
N VAL A 143 -18.39 0.44 -10.12
CA VAL A 143 -19.72 0.22 -10.71
C VAL A 143 -19.84 0.90 -12.08
N SER A 144 -19.43 2.17 -12.16
CA SER A 144 -19.44 2.94 -13.40
C SER A 144 -18.47 2.39 -14.44
N LEU A 145 -17.29 1.95 -14.02
CA LEU A 145 -16.26 1.36 -14.86
C LEU A 145 -16.73 0.05 -15.48
N HIS A 146 -17.27 -0.87 -14.67
CA HIS A 146 -17.76 -2.17 -15.14
C HIS A 146 -19.02 -2.02 -16.02
N ALA A 147 -19.89 -1.04 -15.72
CA ALA A 147 -21.02 -0.70 -16.59
C ALA A 147 -20.55 -0.28 -17.99
N ARG A 148 -19.51 0.57 -18.07
CA ARG A 148 -18.93 1.01 -19.36
C ARG A 148 -18.20 -0.12 -20.09
N ARG A 149 -17.66 -1.09 -19.37
CA ARG A 149 -16.96 -2.26 -19.94
C ARG A 149 -17.93 -3.39 -20.34
N GLY A 150 -19.20 -3.31 -19.94
CA GLY A 150 -20.19 -4.35 -20.16
C GLY A 150 -20.00 -5.59 -19.27
N ASP A 151 -19.18 -5.48 -18.22
CA ASP A 151 -18.91 -6.56 -17.26
C ASP A 151 -19.98 -6.52 -16.16
N LEU A 152 -21.06 -7.27 -16.37
CA LEU A 152 -22.20 -7.28 -15.48
C LEU A 152 -21.91 -8.01 -14.16
N ASP A 153 -21.08 -9.03 -14.18
CA ASP A 153 -20.76 -9.84 -12.99
C ASP A 153 -19.93 -9.02 -11.99
N SER A 154 -18.84 -8.41 -12.44
CA SER A 154 -18.01 -7.55 -11.59
C SER A 154 -18.77 -6.30 -11.13
N LYS A 155 -19.63 -5.73 -12.00
CA LYS A 155 -20.54 -4.64 -11.60
C LYS A 155 -21.45 -5.05 -10.46
N GLN A 156 -22.07 -6.25 -10.55
CA GLN A 156 -22.97 -6.73 -9.50
C GLN A 156 -22.25 -7.00 -8.19
N LYS A 157 -21.02 -7.50 -8.24
CA LYS A 157 -20.16 -7.66 -7.05
C LYS A 157 -19.85 -6.31 -6.40
N ALA A 158 -19.43 -5.31 -7.18
CA ALA A 158 -19.19 -3.96 -6.67
C ALA A 158 -20.45 -3.34 -6.05
N LEU A 159 -21.64 -3.54 -6.66
CA LEU A 159 -22.92 -3.10 -6.11
C LEU A 159 -23.26 -3.81 -4.79
N ARG A 160 -22.97 -5.10 -4.65
CA ARG A 160 -23.16 -5.81 -3.38
C ARG A 160 -22.27 -5.26 -2.28
N CYS A 161 -21.00 -4.94 -2.60
CA CYS A 161 -20.09 -4.32 -1.63
C CYS A 161 -20.60 -2.92 -1.21
N LEU A 162 -21.11 -2.14 -2.16
CA LEU A 162 -21.68 -0.82 -1.90
C LEU A 162 -22.93 -0.88 -1.03
N GLY A 163 -23.76 -1.93 -1.21
CA GLY A 163 -25.00 -2.13 -0.44
C GLY A 163 -24.79 -2.68 0.98
N GLN A 164 -23.54 -2.89 1.43
CA GLN A 164 -23.29 -3.35 2.78
C GLN A 164 -23.63 -2.27 3.81
N LEU A 165 -24.36 -2.66 4.85
CA LEU A 165 -24.87 -1.74 5.89
C LEU A 165 -23.75 -0.95 6.57
N GLU A 166 -22.57 -1.51 6.68
CA GLU A 166 -21.39 -0.89 7.31
C GLU A 166 -20.88 0.34 6.56
N LEU A 167 -21.11 0.40 5.24
CA LEU A 167 -20.71 1.54 4.40
C LEU A 167 -21.79 2.62 4.29
N ASN A 168 -22.94 2.45 4.95
CA ASN A 168 -24.01 3.41 4.90
C ASN A 168 -23.54 4.76 5.51
N PRO A 169 -23.59 5.88 4.77
CA PRO A 169 -23.16 7.18 5.26
C PRO A 169 -24.02 7.71 6.44
N ASN A 170 -25.20 7.11 6.67
CA ASN A 170 -26.05 7.44 7.82
C ASN A 170 -25.62 6.71 9.11
N ASN A 171 -24.65 5.80 9.05
CA ASN A 171 -24.13 5.17 10.24
C ASN A 171 -23.32 6.15 11.08
N ASN A 172 -23.27 5.87 12.40
CA ASN A 172 -22.39 6.59 13.31
C ASN A 172 -20.93 6.49 12.79
N GLU A 173 -20.19 7.59 12.87
CA GLU A 173 -18.78 7.67 12.46
C GLU A 173 -17.90 6.59 13.12
N GLU A 174 -18.23 6.17 14.35
CA GLU A 174 -17.50 5.12 15.05
C GLU A 174 -17.65 3.77 14.35
N ILE A 175 -18.88 3.42 13.94
CA ILE A 175 -19.16 2.18 13.18
C ILE A 175 -18.42 2.20 11.83
N GLN A 176 -18.42 3.34 11.14
CA GLN A 176 -17.72 3.50 9.87
C GLN A 176 -16.20 3.33 10.05
N ARG A 177 -15.62 3.91 11.10
CA ARG A 177 -14.19 3.81 11.42
C ARG A 177 -13.79 2.37 11.77
N GLU A 178 -14.62 1.69 12.55
CA GLU A 178 -14.38 0.29 12.94
C GLU A 178 -14.44 -0.62 11.71
N ALA A 179 -15.47 -0.50 10.89
CA ALA A 179 -15.61 -1.25 9.64
C ALA A 179 -14.42 -1.00 8.68
N ALA A 180 -13.99 0.25 8.55
CA ALA A 180 -12.82 0.61 7.75
C ALA A 180 -11.53 -0.01 8.31
N ALA A 181 -11.36 -0.04 9.64
CA ALA A 181 -10.20 -0.66 10.28
C ALA A 181 -10.15 -2.17 10.04
N VAL A 182 -11.29 -2.87 10.16
CA VAL A 182 -11.40 -4.31 9.88
C VAL A 182 -11.05 -4.62 8.42
N ARG A 183 -11.58 -3.87 7.46
CA ARG A 183 -11.32 -4.06 6.02
C ARG A 183 -9.87 -3.75 5.67
N ARG A 184 -9.30 -2.69 6.24
CA ARG A 184 -7.87 -2.36 6.11
C ARG A 184 -6.99 -3.52 6.58
N GLY A 185 -7.23 -4.02 7.79
CA GLY A 185 -6.48 -5.14 8.36
C GLY A 185 -6.61 -6.42 7.52
N ALA A 186 -7.82 -6.71 7.02
CA ALA A 186 -8.04 -7.86 6.14
C ALA A 186 -7.28 -7.72 4.81
N PHE A 187 -7.31 -6.55 4.17
CA PHE A 187 -6.56 -6.28 2.96
C PHE A 187 -5.04 -6.43 3.15
N LEU A 188 -4.49 -5.83 4.22
CA LEU A 188 -3.06 -5.92 4.51
C LEU A 188 -2.62 -7.37 4.80
N ARG A 189 -3.49 -8.19 5.42
CA ARG A 189 -3.22 -9.63 5.59
C ARG A 189 -3.18 -10.39 4.26
N ILE A 190 -4.03 -10.03 3.30
CA ILE A 190 -3.98 -10.63 1.95
C ILE A 190 -2.67 -10.27 1.27
N MET A 191 -2.28 -9.00 1.30
CA MET A 191 -0.98 -8.58 0.77
C MET A 191 0.18 -9.29 1.47
N ALA A 192 0.12 -9.42 2.80
CA ALA A 192 1.14 -10.14 3.56
C ALA A 192 1.27 -11.59 3.11
N LYS A 193 0.17 -12.31 2.91
CA LYS A 193 0.19 -13.69 2.39
C LYS A 193 0.84 -13.82 1.01
N GLN A 194 0.78 -12.77 0.20
CA GLN A 194 1.35 -12.77 -1.15
C GLN A 194 2.85 -12.43 -1.16
N TYR A 195 3.30 -11.53 -0.29
CA TYR A 195 4.65 -10.96 -0.37
C TYR A 195 5.58 -11.40 0.77
N LEU A 196 5.09 -11.91 1.90
CA LEU A 196 5.89 -12.42 3.02
C LEU A 196 6.13 -13.91 2.94
#